data_b8f8dcc55f3c35912698bc1a0687e967
#
_entry.id   b8f8dcc55f3c35912698bc1a0687e967
#
_cell.length_a   1.000
_cell.length_b   1.000
_cell.length_c   1.000
_cell.angle_alpha   90.00
_cell.angle_beta   90.00
_cell.angle_gamma   90.00
#
_symmetry.space_group_name_H-M   'P 1'
#
loop_
_entity.id
_entity.type
_entity.pdbx_description
1 polymer ?
#
loop_
_entity_poly.entity_id
_entity_poly.type
_entity_poly.pdbx_seq_one_letter_code
_entity_poly.pdbx_strand_id
1 'polypeptide(L)'
;MKRNAVMSFVLWTFACLSFAAAKNEAQKVRAIIDKVNNSWQSRNKPEATPFWHVAAYHTGNMEAYRLTGNKQYLDYSMAWAEHNKWCGATSNDRSKWKYNYGETQEHVLFGDWQICFQTYIDLYNMLPDDNRIRRAREVMEYEMSTPACPDSCP
;
A
#
# COMPACT_ATOMS: atom_id res chain seq x y z
N MET A 1 25.01 6.44 51.68
CA MET A 1 25.29 6.00 50.31
C MET A 1 24.59 4.70 49.86
N LYS A 2 23.96 3.89 50.73
CA LYS A 2 23.32 2.60 50.27
C LYS A 2 21.88 2.73 49.71
N ARG A 3 21.14 3.80 49.99
CA ARG A 3 19.74 3.98 49.53
C ARG A 3 19.61 4.32 48.03
N ASN A 4 20.58 5.03 47.45
CA ASN A 4 20.52 5.44 46.05
C ASN A 4 20.85 4.29 45.07
N ALA A 5 21.66 3.31 45.52
CA ALA A 5 22.02 2.15 44.67
C ALA A 5 20.84 1.18 44.49
N VAL A 6 20.00 1.01 45.50
CA VAL A 6 18.80 0.14 45.44
C VAL A 6 17.75 0.74 44.52
N MET A 7 17.54 2.06 44.58
CA MET A 7 16.57 2.74 43.73
C MET A 7 16.98 2.74 42.25
N SER A 8 18.28 2.85 41.93
CA SER A 8 18.79 2.72 40.56
C SER A 8 18.61 1.30 40.02
N PHE A 9 18.80 0.28 40.83
CA PHE A 9 18.66 -1.13 40.40
C PHE A 9 17.21 -1.49 40.11
N VAL A 10 16.25 -1.01 40.91
CA VAL A 10 14.80 -1.22 40.69
C VAL A 10 14.32 -0.52 39.42
N LEU A 11 14.76 0.71 39.16
CA LEU A 11 14.43 1.42 37.89
C LEU A 11 14.98 0.69 36.65
N TRP A 12 16.18 0.12 36.74
CA TRP A 12 16.81 -0.62 35.65
C TRP A 12 16.08 -1.94 35.33
N THR A 13 15.63 -2.66 36.37
CA THR A 13 14.86 -3.91 36.19
C THR A 13 13.48 -3.64 35.59
N PHE A 14 12.77 -2.57 35.96
CA PHE A 14 11.50 -2.19 35.36
C PHE A 14 11.66 -1.79 33.89
N ALA A 15 12.70 -1.05 33.53
CA ALA A 15 13.00 -0.70 32.14
C ALA A 15 13.28 -1.95 31.30
N CYS A 16 14.08 -2.89 31.76
CA CYS A 16 14.37 -4.14 31.04
C CYS A 16 13.14 -5.02 30.83
N LEU A 17 12.23 -5.10 31.81
CA LEU A 17 10.99 -5.86 31.71
C LEU A 17 10.03 -5.23 30.68
N SER A 18 9.94 -3.90 30.66
CA SER A 18 9.10 -3.18 29.70
C SER A 18 9.63 -3.35 28.26
N PHE A 19 10.94 -3.32 28.05
CA PHE A 19 11.55 -3.58 26.74
C PHE A 19 11.34 -5.03 26.27
N ALA A 20 11.44 -6.00 27.17
CA ALA A 20 11.20 -7.41 26.84
C ALA A 20 9.74 -7.68 26.46
N ALA A 21 8.79 -7.08 27.17
CA ALA A 21 7.37 -7.18 26.87
C ALA A 21 7.03 -6.55 25.51
N ALA A 22 7.51 -5.34 25.23
CA ALA A 22 7.31 -4.66 23.96
C ALA A 22 7.92 -5.44 22.77
N LYS A 23 9.09 -6.04 22.94
CA LYS A 23 9.73 -6.88 21.93
C LYS A 23 8.90 -8.13 21.63
N ASN A 24 8.32 -8.75 22.65
CA ASN A 24 7.45 -9.93 22.50
C ASN A 24 6.16 -9.57 21.72
N GLU A 25 5.51 -8.45 22.02
CA GLU A 25 4.33 -7.99 21.29
C GLU A 25 4.67 -7.67 19.83
N ALA A 26 5.77 -6.99 19.56
CA ALA A 26 6.22 -6.70 18.20
C ALA A 26 6.49 -8.00 17.39
N GLN A 27 7.05 -9.03 18.03
CA GLN A 27 7.24 -10.34 17.40
C GLN A 27 5.92 -11.04 17.07
N LYS A 28 4.94 -10.97 17.97
CA LYS A 28 3.59 -11.53 17.71
C LYS A 28 2.91 -10.83 16.54
N VAL A 29 2.98 -9.50 16.48
CA VAL A 29 2.42 -8.72 15.36
C VAL A 29 3.09 -9.13 14.04
N ARG A 30 4.42 -9.24 13.99
CA ARG A 30 5.15 -9.70 12.80
C ARG A 30 4.71 -11.10 12.37
N ALA A 31 4.58 -12.03 13.30
CA ALA A 31 4.12 -13.38 13.01
C ALA A 31 2.69 -13.42 12.42
N ILE A 32 1.80 -12.53 12.87
CA ILE A 32 0.45 -12.39 12.30
C ILE A 32 0.53 -11.84 10.87
N ILE A 33 1.33 -10.79 10.65
CA ILE A 33 1.55 -10.20 9.32
C ILE A 33 2.08 -11.26 8.35
N ASP A 34 3.09 -12.02 8.74
CA ASP A 34 3.66 -13.09 7.91
C ASP A 34 2.61 -14.16 7.59
N LYS A 35 1.81 -14.56 8.58
CA LYS A 35 0.74 -15.55 8.38
C LYS A 35 -0.32 -15.06 7.39
N VAL A 36 -0.76 -13.81 7.51
CA VAL A 36 -1.76 -13.21 6.62
C VAL A 36 -1.22 -13.09 5.19
N ASN A 37 -0.02 -12.54 5.03
CA ASN A 37 0.59 -12.37 3.71
C ASN A 37 0.88 -13.72 3.03
N ASN A 38 1.45 -14.68 3.74
CA ASN A 38 1.69 -16.02 3.20
C ASN A 38 0.38 -16.70 2.79
N SER A 39 -0.68 -16.55 3.60
CA SER A 39 -2.00 -17.09 3.28
C SER A 39 -2.63 -16.43 2.05
N TRP A 40 -2.46 -15.13 1.87
CA TRP A 40 -2.94 -14.42 0.66
C TRP A 40 -2.14 -14.85 -0.56
N GLN A 41 -0.82 -14.74 -0.52
CA GLN A 41 0.08 -14.99 -1.66
C GLN A 41 0.08 -16.45 -2.10
N SER A 42 -0.24 -17.40 -1.22
CA SER A 42 -0.40 -18.80 -1.60
C SER A 42 -1.67 -19.10 -2.42
N ARG A 43 -2.66 -18.22 -2.34
CA ARG A 43 -3.98 -18.40 -3.00
C ARG A 43 -4.22 -17.43 -4.16
N ASN A 44 -3.46 -16.35 -4.21
CA ASN A 44 -3.60 -15.31 -5.20
C ASN A 44 -2.27 -15.15 -5.95
N LYS A 45 -2.37 -14.94 -7.26
CA LYS A 45 -1.20 -14.67 -8.08
C LYS A 45 -1.02 -13.16 -8.28
N PRO A 46 0.20 -12.68 -8.52
CA PRO A 46 0.41 -11.25 -8.81
C PRO A 46 -0.25 -10.80 -10.12
N GLU A 47 -0.63 -11.73 -11.03
CA GLU A 47 -1.34 -11.44 -12.28
C GLU A 47 -2.84 -11.12 -12.05
N ALA A 48 -3.15 -10.41 -10.97
CA ALA A 48 -4.51 -10.00 -10.64
C ALA A 48 -4.80 -8.57 -11.10
N THR A 49 -6.09 -8.24 -11.20
CA THR A 49 -6.57 -6.89 -11.57
C THR A 49 -6.04 -5.80 -10.67
N PRO A 50 -5.82 -4.55 -11.17
CA PRO A 50 -5.48 -3.40 -10.34
C PRO A 50 -6.70 -2.75 -9.67
N PHE A 51 -7.89 -3.36 -9.74
CA PHE A 51 -9.12 -2.83 -9.14
C PHE A 51 -9.06 -2.85 -7.62
N TRP A 52 -9.84 -2.02 -6.95
CA TRP A 52 -9.72 -1.64 -5.53
C TRP A 52 -9.48 -2.79 -4.55
N HIS A 53 -10.20 -3.90 -4.68
CA HIS A 53 -10.15 -5.01 -3.70
C HIS A 53 -8.79 -5.74 -3.72
N VAL A 54 -8.12 -5.78 -4.87
CA VAL A 54 -6.75 -6.30 -4.98
C VAL A 54 -5.73 -5.20 -4.64
N ALA A 55 -5.94 -3.98 -5.14
CA ALA A 55 -5.05 -2.85 -4.87
C ALA A 55 -4.92 -2.55 -3.38
N ALA A 56 -6.02 -2.62 -2.61
CA ALA A 56 -6.01 -2.45 -1.15
C ALA A 56 -5.11 -3.46 -0.44
N TYR A 57 -5.07 -4.72 -0.91
CA TYR A 57 -4.11 -5.70 -0.37
C TYR A 57 -2.66 -5.23 -0.60
N HIS A 58 -2.33 -4.77 -1.80
CA HIS A 58 -0.96 -4.33 -2.11
C HIS A 58 -0.53 -3.11 -1.31
N THR A 59 -1.43 -2.17 -1.00
CA THR A 59 -1.17 -1.08 -0.06
C THR A 59 -0.76 -1.62 1.31
N GLY A 60 -1.52 -2.57 1.87
CA GLY A 60 -1.19 -3.22 3.14
C GLY A 60 0.10 -4.06 3.06
N ASN A 61 0.37 -4.70 1.94
CA ASN A 61 1.59 -5.49 1.72
C ASN A 61 2.85 -4.61 1.68
N MET A 62 2.76 -3.38 1.14
CA MET A 62 3.87 -2.41 1.21
C MET A 62 4.15 -1.95 2.64
N GLU A 63 3.12 -1.74 3.47
CA GLU A 63 3.30 -1.45 4.89
C GLU A 63 3.93 -2.65 5.63
N ALA A 64 3.51 -3.87 5.31
CA ALA A 64 4.13 -5.08 5.84
C ALA A 64 5.62 -5.16 5.47
N TYR A 65 5.98 -4.81 4.23
CA TYR A 65 7.37 -4.71 3.81
C TYR A 65 8.15 -3.67 4.62
N ARG A 66 7.61 -2.45 4.78
CA ARG A 66 8.25 -1.37 5.57
C ARG A 66 8.52 -1.80 7.02
N LEU A 67 7.58 -2.52 7.60
CA LEU A 67 7.68 -2.98 8.99
C LEU A 67 8.63 -4.17 9.17
N THR A 68 8.64 -5.12 8.22
CA THR A 68 9.36 -6.40 8.38
C THR A 68 10.70 -6.45 7.65
N GLY A 69 10.86 -5.68 6.57
CA GLY A 69 11.97 -5.80 5.63
C GLY A 69 11.91 -7.06 4.75
N ASN A 70 10.80 -7.81 4.77
CA ASN A 70 10.68 -9.04 4.01
C ASN A 70 10.54 -8.75 2.52
N LYS A 71 11.60 -9.02 1.78
CA LYS A 71 11.72 -8.73 0.35
C LYS A 71 10.65 -9.43 -0.51
N GLN A 72 10.14 -10.57 -0.07
CA GLN A 72 9.05 -11.28 -0.75
C GLN A 72 7.82 -10.38 -0.93
N TYR A 73 7.49 -9.52 0.06
CA TYR A 73 6.34 -8.63 -0.02
C TYR A 73 6.55 -7.53 -1.07
N LEU A 74 7.76 -6.96 -1.11
CA LEU A 74 8.13 -5.99 -2.14
C LEU A 74 8.06 -6.62 -3.54
N ASP A 75 8.70 -7.77 -3.72
CA ASP A 75 8.79 -8.46 -5.02
C ASP A 75 7.40 -8.88 -5.53
N TYR A 76 6.50 -9.28 -4.63
CA TYR A 76 5.12 -9.62 -4.98
C TYR A 76 4.33 -8.40 -5.45
N SER A 77 4.41 -7.26 -4.77
CA SER A 77 3.75 -6.02 -5.21
C SER A 77 4.38 -5.45 -6.49
N MET A 78 5.68 -5.60 -6.65
CA MET A 78 6.38 -5.21 -7.88
C MET A 78 5.87 -6.02 -9.09
N ALA A 79 5.81 -7.35 -8.97
CA ALA A 79 5.31 -8.22 -10.03
C ALA A 79 3.86 -7.89 -10.43
N TRP A 80 3.00 -7.58 -9.44
CA TRP A 80 1.63 -7.13 -9.71
C TRP A 80 1.58 -5.79 -10.44
N ALA A 81 2.39 -4.81 -10.03
CA ALA A 81 2.44 -3.50 -10.68
C ALA A 81 2.94 -3.61 -12.13
N GLU A 82 3.95 -4.42 -12.38
CA GLU A 82 4.49 -4.68 -13.71
C GLU A 82 3.48 -5.41 -14.61
N HIS A 83 2.77 -6.42 -14.09
CA HIS A 83 1.71 -7.10 -14.81
C HIS A 83 0.64 -6.12 -15.29
N ASN A 84 0.23 -5.20 -14.41
CA ASN A 84 -0.76 -4.16 -14.72
C ASN A 84 -0.19 -2.95 -15.47
N LYS A 85 1.09 -3.00 -15.88
CA LYS A 85 1.77 -1.92 -16.62
C LYS A 85 1.65 -0.57 -15.94
N TRP A 86 1.61 -0.58 -14.60
CA TRP A 86 1.49 0.63 -13.78
C TRP A 86 0.22 1.45 -14.08
N CYS A 87 -0.85 0.76 -14.50
CA CYS A 87 -2.14 1.35 -14.81
C CYS A 87 -3.23 0.83 -13.89
N GLY A 88 -4.23 1.69 -13.64
CA GLY A 88 -5.57 1.28 -13.20
C GLY A 88 -6.42 0.93 -14.44
N ALA A 89 -7.52 1.66 -14.66
CA ALA A 89 -8.23 1.57 -15.93
C ALA A 89 -7.36 2.10 -17.09
N THR A 90 -7.44 1.41 -18.25
CA THR A 90 -6.46 1.58 -19.34
C THR A 90 -6.96 2.39 -20.53
N SER A 91 -8.22 2.84 -20.55
CA SER A 91 -8.75 3.65 -21.65
C SER A 91 -7.92 4.93 -21.85
N ASN A 92 -7.47 5.15 -23.09
CA ASN A 92 -6.76 6.36 -23.50
C ASN A 92 -7.66 7.40 -24.16
N ASP A 93 -8.93 7.04 -24.42
CA ASP A 93 -9.91 7.96 -24.99
C ASP A 93 -10.53 8.81 -23.88
N ARG A 94 -9.96 9.98 -23.66
CA ARG A 94 -10.38 10.91 -22.59
C ARG A 94 -11.84 11.38 -22.73
N SER A 95 -12.42 11.34 -23.95
CA SER A 95 -13.83 11.69 -24.17
C SER A 95 -14.80 10.68 -23.55
N LYS A 96 -14.31 9.47 -23.22
CA LYS A 96 -15.09 8.39 -22.62
C LYS A 96 -14.80 8.17 -21.14
N TRP A 97 -13.90 8.92 -20.54
CA TRP A 97 -13.57 8.74 -19.14
C TRP A 97 -14.78 9.02 -18.24
N LYS A 98 -15.05 8.12 -17.30
CA LYS A 98 -16.22 8.12 -16.43
C LYS A 98 -15.84 8.19 -14.97
N TYR A 99 -16.58 8.98 -14.19
CA TYR A 99 -16.46 9.12 -12.73
C TYR A 99 -17.34 8.11 -11.96
N ASN A 100 -18.45 7.67 -12.56
CA ASN A 100 -19.39 6.80 -11.89
C ASN A 100 -18.85 5.38 -11.73
N TYR A 101 -19.45 4.61 -10.82
CA TYR A 101 -19.13 3.19 -10.61
C TYR A 101 -19.13 2.41 -11.92
N GLY A 102 -18.12 1.57 -12.07
CA GLY A 102 -18.03 0.60 -13.15
C GLY A 102 -16.66 -0.07 -13.25
N GLU A 103 -16.68 -1.33 -13.70
CA GLU A 103 -15.49 -2.15 -13.82
C GLU A 103 -14.89 -2.15 -15.23
N THR A 104 -15.48 -1.39 -16.17
CA THR A 104 -14.93 -1.25 -17.51
C THR A 104 -13.74 -0.31 -17.54
N GLN A 105 -12.88 -0.46 -18.54
CA GLN A 105 -11.65 0.30 -18.70
C GLN A 105 -11.86 1.80 -19.00
N GLU A 106 -13.11 2.22 -19.22
CA GLU A 106 -13.48 3.62 -19.42
C GLU A 106 -13.71 4.38 -18.07
N HIS A 107 -13.88 3.66 -16.96
CA HIS A 107 -14.08 4.26 -15.64
C HIS A 107 -12.76 4.76 -15.01
N VAL A 108 -11.94 5.43 -15.80
CA VAL A 108 -10.59 5.90 -15.42
C VAL A 108 -10.62 6.86 -14.25
N LEU A 109 -11.69 7.67 -14.14
CA LEU A 109 -11.87 8.69 -13.10
C LEU A 109 -12.61 8.14 -11.87
N PHE A 110 -12.98 6.87 -11.88
CA PHE A 110 -13.59 6.22 -10.72
C PHE A 110 -12.52 5.76 -9.73
N GLY A 111 -12.63 6.19 -8.46
CA GLY A 111 -11.62 6.01 -7.43
C GLY A 111 -11.15 4.55 -7.23
N ASP A 112 -12.04 3.57 -7.44
CA ASP A 112 -11.71 2.15 -7.32
C ASP A 112 -10.64 1.68 -8.31
N TRP A 113 -10.51 2.35 -9.46
CA TRP A 113 -9.42 2.12 -10.40
C TRP A 113 -8.14 2.91 -10.07
N GLN A 114 -8.21 3.86 -9.13
CA GLN A 114 -7.09 4.74 -8.78
C GLN A 114 -6.37 4.29 -7.50
N ILE A 115 -6.97 3.44 -6.69
CA ILE A 115 -6.36 2.93 -5.43
C ILE A 115 -4.99 2.30 -5.68
N CYS A 116 -4.80 1.64 -6.82
CA CYS A 116 -3.53 1.04 -7.21
C CYS A 116 -2.38 2.07 -7.30
N PHE A 117 -2.68 3.34 -7.58
CA PHE A 117 -1.68 4.40 -7.69
C PHE A 117 -0.93 4.63 -6.37
N GLN A 118 -1.55 4.39 -5.22
CA GLN A 118 -0.87 4.46 -3.93
C GLN A 118 0.34 3.50 -3.90
N THR A 119 0.11 2.23 -4.26
CA THR A 119 1.19 1.23 -4.32
C THR A 119 2.25 1.58 -5.38
N TYR A 120 1.84 2.09 -6.54
CA TYR A 120 2.77 2.48 -7.61
C TYR A 120 3.67 3.65 -7.21
N ILE A 121 3.11 4.63 -6.50
CA ILE A 121 3.87 5.76 -5.94
C ILE A 121 4.85 5.27 -4.86
N ASP A 122 4.44 4.35 -4.00
CA ASP A 122 5.31 3.75 -3.00
C ASP A 122 6.50 3.03 -3.63
N LEU A 123 6.25 2.24 -4.68
CA LEU A 123 7.29 1.54 -5.43
C LEU A 123 8.19 2.51 -6.21
N TYR A 124 7.64 3.57 -6.78
CA TYR A 124 8.41 4.66 -7.42
C TYR A 124 9.35 5.34 -6.41
N ASN A 125 8.88 5.65 -5.22
CA ASN A 125 9.69 6.30 -4.18
C ASN A 125 10.86 5.43 -3.72
N MET A 126 10.75 4.12 -3.83
CA MET A 126 11.83 3.18 -3.50
C MET A 126 12.81 2.97 -4.66
N LEU A 127 12.29 2.90 -5.87
CA LEU A 127 13.02 2.61 -7.10
C LEU A 127 12.50 3.53 -8.20
N PRO A 128 13.00 4.77 -8.31
CA PRO A 128 12.49 5.77 -9.24
C PRO A 128 12.60 5.33 -10.71
N ASP A 129 11.45 5.33 -11.40
CA ASP A 129 11.30 5.17 -12.84
C ASP A 129 10.00 5.87 -13.24
N ASP A 130 10.09 6.90 -14.06
CA ASP A 130 8.95 7.75 -14.44
C ASP A 130 7.79 6.97 -15.09
N ASN A 131 8.06 5.82 -15.71
CA ASN A 131 7.03 4.96 -16.26
C ASN A 131 6.08 4.44 -15.17
N ARG A 132 6.56 4.27 -13.93
CA ARG A 132 5.78 3.72 -12.81
C ARG A 132 4.67 4.63 -12.34
N ILE A 133 4.82 5.94 -12.50
CA ILE A 133 3.83 6.94 -12.08
C ILE A 133 3.23 7.73 -13.25
N ARG A 134 3.62 7.43 -14.47
CA ARG A 134 3.16 8.16 -15.66
C ARG A 134 1.64 8.18 -15.76
N ARG A 135 0.98 7.00 -15.58
CA ARG A 135 -0.47 6.91 -15.66
C ARG A 135 -1.16 7.63 -14.49
N ALA A 136 -0.65 7.45 -13.28
CA ALA A 136 -1.17 8.16 -12.11
C ALA A 136 -1.10 9.67 -12.31
N ARG A 137 0.04 10.19 -12.79
CA ARG A 137 0.23 11.62 -13.10
C ARG A 137 -0.77 12.09 -14.17
N GLU A 138 -0.91 11.35 -15.26
CA GLU A 138 -1.85 11.69 -16.35
C GLU A 138 -3.28 11.83 -15.85
N VAL A 139 -3.74 10.89 -15.02
CA VAL A 139 -5.11 10.89 -14.49
C VAL A 139 -5.30 12.05 -13.52
N MET A 140 -4.36 12.26 -12.60
CA MET A 140 -4.44 13.37 -11.63
C MET A 140 -4.39 14.74 -12.30
N GLU A 141 -3.53 14.94 -13.31
CA GLU A 141 -3.46 16.18 -14.07
C GLU A 141 -4.78 16.44 -14.82
N TYR A 142 -5.39 15.42 -15.38
CA TYR A 142 -6.69 15.52 -16.03
C TYR A 142 -7.79 15.95 -15.02
N GLU A 143 -7.87 15.30 -13.87
CA GLU A 143 -8.86 15.63 -12.83
C GLU A 143 -8.67 17.04 -12.30
N MET A 144 -7.44 17.48 -12.09
CA MET A 144 -7.14 18.86 -11.64
C MET A 144 -7.47 19.91 -12.70
N SER A 145 -7.38 19.57 -13.99
CA SER A 145 -7.69 20.51 -15.09
C SER A 145 -9.13 20.49 -15.53
N THR A 146 -9.90 19.46 -15.14
CA THR A 146 -11.32 19.35 -15.50
C THR A 146 -12.17 19.92 -14.38
N PRO A 147 -13.10 20.86 -14.65
CA PRO A 147 -13.99 21.37 -13.62
C PRO A 147 -14.68 20.20 -12.91
N ALA A 148 -14.69 20.24 -11.59
CA ALA A 148 -15.47 19.29 -10.79
C ALA A 148 -16.90 19.25 -11.35
N CYS A 149 -17.49 18.05 -11.31
CA CYS A 149 -18.83 17.77 -11.80
C CYS A 149 -19.77 18.98 -11.59
N PRO A 150 -20.42 19.52 -12.62
CA PRO A 150 -21.39 20.58 -12.43
C PRO A 150 -22.49 20.03 -11.50
N ASP A 151 -22.83 20.75 -10.47
CA ASP A 151 -23.95 20.74 -9.50
C ASP A 151 -24.85 19.48 -9.35
N SER A 152 -24.47 18.34 -9.85
CA SER A 152 -25.23 17.09 -9.86
C SER A 152 -24.57 15.94 -9.11
N CYS A 153 -23.59 16.20 -8.23
CA CYS A 153 -23.21 15.23 -7.21
C CYS A 153 -24.31 15.21 -6.14
N PRO A 154 -24.96 14.05 -5.92
CA PRO A 154 -25.97 13.92 -4.88
C PRO A 154 -25.37 14.08 -3.48
#